data_2bd513410fe7c1486ab27834f6d04e77
#
_entry.id   2bd513410fe7c1486ab27834f6d04e77
#
_cell.length_a   1.000
_cell.length_b   1.000
_cell.length_c   1.000
_cell.angle_alpha   90.00
_cell.angle_beta   90.00
_cell.angle_gamma   90.00
#
_symmetry.space_group_name_H-M   'P 1'
#
loop_
_entity.id
_entity.type
_entity.pdbx_description
1 polymer ?
#
loop_
_entity_poly.entity_id
_entity_poly.type
_entity_poly.pdbx_seq_one_letter_code
_entity_poly.pdbx_strand_id
1 'polypeptide(L)'
;DMQQISEEDQIDVLSPVYQKEIELIANKLAKFRPDAIVIEHPVTGQPKVDNLFKAYLAGKHKLSKSEVQQLGFRIAKLCHAKIYCADARGTQTARIEELLEDDSTKQYQDFEESFVHSPDSSLYFEDQPIFKQKGILPQLIHLNDPEHIKKDLGNYLIGHFKYESDKGDYTGTDFESGRWFNRNLRIFRNIQRTPKSARRILVIFGAAHM
;
A
#
# COMPACT_ATOMS: atom_id res chain seq x y z
N ASP A 1 1.73 6.08 1.16
CA ASP A 1 1.34 6.54 2.49
C ASP A 1 2.01 7.89 2.78
N MET A 2 1.20 8.92 3.04
CA MET A 2 1.72 10.28 3.36
C MET A 2 2.55 10.33 4.65
N GLN A 3 2.48 9.31 5.50
CA GLN A 3 3.30 9.23 6.72
C GLN A 3 4.77 8.86 6.44
N GLN A 4 5.05 8.31 5.27
CA GLN A 4 6.41 7.95 4.85
C GLN A 4 7.11 9.07 4.06
N ILE A 5 6.42 10.16 3.80
CA ILE A 5 6.95 11.31 3.08
C ILE A 5 7.39 12.36 4.11
N SER A 6 8.48 13.09 3.83
CA SER A 6 8.95 14.18 4.70
C SER A 6 7.82 15.18 5.00
N GLU A 7 7.80 15.78 6.18
CA GLU A 7 6.75 16.76 6.55
C GLU A 7 6.62 17.90 5.53
N GLU A 8 7.73 18.31 4.93
CA GLU A 8 7.78 19.36 3.90
C GLU A 8 7.09 18.93 2.60
N ASP A 9 7.02 17.60 2.36
CA ASP A 9 6.43 17.02 1.18
C ASP A 9 4.98 16.60 1.37
N GLN A 10 4.48 16.59 2.59
CA GLN A 10 3.08 16.27 2.86
C GLN A 10 2.13 17.36 2.32
N ILE A 11 1.01 16.91 1.75
CA ILE A 11 -0.09 17.77 1.32
C ILE A 11 -1.29 17.60 2.24
N ASP A 12 -2.03 18.68 2.48
CA ASP A 12 -3.32 18.57 3.14
C ASP A 12 -4.40 18.15 2.14
N VAL A 13 -4.60 16.83 2.03
CA VAL A 13 -5.60 16.25 1.12
C VAL A 13 -7.04 16.72 1.42
N LEU A 14 -7.31 17.27 2.62
CA LEU A 14 -8.61 17.83 2.97
C LEU A 14 -8.80 19.27 2.50
N SER A 15 -7.75 19.92 2.01
CA SER A 15 -7.88 21.27 1.47
C SER A 15 -8.79 21.32 0.24
N PRO A 16 -9.50 22.43 -0.03
CA PRO A 16 -10.46 22.53 -1.12
C PRO A 16 -9.88 22.23 -2.50
N VAL A 17 -8.59 22.52 -2.72
CA VAL A 17 -7.90 22.29 -4.00
C VAL A 17 -7.80 20.78 -4.25
N TYR A 18 -7.22 20.03 -3.30
CA TYR A 18 -7.05 18.59 -3.44
C TYR A 18 -8.39 17.84 -3.35
N GLN A 19 -9.37 18.33 -2.59
CA GLN A 19 -10.70 17.71 -2.57
C GLN A 19 -11.38 17.75 -3.94
N LYS A 20 -11.28 18.85 -4.70
CA LYS A 20 -11.79 18.92 -6.08
C LYS A 20 -11.10 17.91 -7.00
N GLU A 21 -9.80 17.78 -6.87
CA GLU A 21 -9.04 16.81 -7.67
C GLU A 21 -9.42 15.37 -7.32
N ILE A 22 -9.50 15.03 -6.03
CA ILE A 22 -9.91 13.71 -5.53
C ILE A 22 -11.33 13.36 -6.01
N GLU A 23 -12.25 14.31 -5.98
CA GLU A 23 -13.61 14.12 -6.50
C GLU A 23 -13.60 13.84 -8.01
N LEU A 24 -12.78 14.56 -8.77
CA LEU A 24 -12.60 14.29 -10.20
C LEU A 24 -12.05 12.89 -10.46
N ILE A 25 -11.05 12.46 -9.68
CA ILE A 25 -10.47 11.13 -9.77
C ILE A 25 -11.54 10.06 -9.44
N ALA A 26 -12.25 10.23 -8.33
CA ALA A 26 -13.33 9.30 -7.95
C ALA A 26 -14.39 9.16 -9.04
N ASN A 27 -14.81 10.28 -9.66
CA ASN A 27 -15.76 10.28 -10.77
C ASN A 27 -15.20 9.60 -12.03
N LYS A 28 -13.92 9.77 -12.34
CA LYS A 28 -13.25 9.06 -13.45
C LYS A 28 -13.21 7.56 -13.22
N LEU A 29 -12.79 7.13 -12.01
CA LEU A 29 -12.72 5.71 -11.65
C LEU A 29 -14.11 5.06 -11.57
N ALA A 30 -15.14 5.80 -11.15
CA ALA A 30 -16.53 5.31 -11.14
C ALA A 30 -17.05 4.95 -12.53
N LYS A 31 -16.46 5.47 -13.62
CA LYS A 31 -16.82 5.08 -15.00
C LYS A 31 -16.48 3.61 -15.30
N PHE A 32 -15.53 3.02 -14.58
CA PHE A 32 -15.26 1.59 -14.63
C PHE A 32 -16.41 0.75 -14.10
N ARG A 33 -17.34 1.36 -13.32
CA ARG A 33 -18.49 0.72 -12.68
C ARG A 33 -18.09 -0.53 -11.88
N PRO A 34 -17.20 -0.40 -10.89
CA PRO A 34 -16.82 -1.54 -10.08
C PRO A 34 -18.02 -2.09 -9.31
N ASP A 35 -18.11 -3.43 -9.25
CA ASP A 35 -19.10 -4.14 -8.43
C ASP A 35 -18.60 -4.30 -6.98
N ALA A 36 -17.28 -4.28 -6.83
CA ALA A 36 -16.58 -4.37 -5.54
C ALA A 36 -15.38 -3.41 -5.49
N ILE A 37 -15.15 -2.82 -4.32
CA ILE A 37 -13.96 -2.05 -3.99
C ILE A 37 -13.17 -2.86 -2.95
N VAL A 38 -11.94 -3.20 -3.25
CA VAL A 38 -11.04 -3.88 -2.31
C VAL A 38 -10.02 -2.89 -1.80
N ILE A 39 -9.86 -2.82 -0.48
CA ILE A 39 -9.06 -1.80 0.19
C ILE A 39 -7.97 -2.40 1.07
N GLU A 40 -6.88 -1.64 1.26
CA GLU A 40 -5.82 -1.95 2.20
C GLU A 40 -6.27 -1.65 3.64
N HIS A 41 -6.99 -2.60 4.18
CA HIS A 41 -7.40 -2.59 5.59
C HIS A 41 -7.46 -4.04 6.07
N PRO A 42 -7.02 -4.35 7.32
CA PRO A 42 -7.07 -5.70 7.85
C PRO A 42 -8.47 -6.32 7.72
N VAL A 43 -8.53 -7.58 7.27
CA VAL A 43 -9.82 -8.30 7.09
C VAL A 43 -10.67 -8.32 8.37
N THR A 44 -10.03 -8.34 9.54
CA THR A 44 -10.69 -8.26 10.85
C THR A 44 -11.40 -6.92 11.09
N GLY A 45 -11.00 -5.88 10.37
CA GLY A 45 -11.59 -4.55 10.44
C GLY A 45 -12.85 -4.35 9.60
N GLN A 46 -13.29 -5.36 8.84
CA GLN A 46 -14.47 -5.27 7.96
C GLN A 46 -15.71 -4.68 8.66
N PRO A 47 -16.11 -5.13 9.88
CA PRO A 47 -17.30 -4.57 10.55
C PRO A 47 -17.17 -3.06 10.84
N LYS A 48 -15.96 -2.60 11.18
CA LYS A 48 -15.68 -1.17 11.43
C LYS A 48 -15.81 -0.36 10.15
N VAL A 49 -15.25 -0.86 9.04
CA VAL A 49 -15.34 -0.22 7.72
C VAL A 49 -16.80 -0.13 7.27
N ASP A 50 -17.57 -1.21 7.41
CA ASP A 50 -18.99 -1.26 7.04
C ASP A 50 -19.81 -0.21 7.82
N ASN A 51 -19.55 -0.08 9.13
CA ASN A 51 -20.24 0.90 9.96
C ASN A 51 -19.87 2.34 9.58
N LEU A 52 -18.60 2.63 9.34
CA LEU A 52 -18.14 3.94 8.87
C LEU A 52 -18.73 4.29 7.50
N PHE A 53 -18.76 3.32 6.59
CA PHE A 53 -19.34 3.53 5.27
C PHE A 53 -20.85 3.78 5.33
N LYS A 54 -21.60 3.03 6.15
CA LYS A 54 -23.02 3.31 6.42
C LYS A 54 -23.24 4.71 6.97
N ALA A 55 -22.41 5.13 7.92
CA ALA A 55 -22.48 6.47 8.49
C ALA A 55 -22.19 7.55 7.44
N TYR A 56 -21.23 7.31 6.54
CA TYR A 56 -20.93 8.20 5.41
C TYR A 56 -22.11 8.31 4.43
N LEU A 57 -22.74 7.19 4.07
CA LEU A 57 -23.93 7.19 3.22
C LEU A 57 -25.09 7.98 3.84
N ALA A 58 -25.23 7.92 5.17
CA ALA A 58 -26.23 8.65 5.94
C ALA A 58 -25.88 10.12 6.21
N GLY A 59 -24.74 10.62 5.72
CA GLY A 59 -24.27 11.99 5.98
C GLY A 59 -23.78 12.25 7.42
N LYS A 60 -23.57 11.19 8.20
CA LYS A 60 -23.16 11.25 9.62
C LYS A 60 -21.66 11.06 9.84
N HIS A 61 -20.88 10.84 8.79
CA HIS A 61 -19.43 10.67 8.84
C HIS A 61 -18.75 11.56 7.82
N LYS A 62 -17.74 12.32 8.26
CA LYS A 62 -16.83 13.08 7.40
C LYS A 62 -15.64 12.22 7.05
N LEU A 63 -15.24 12.23 5.76
CA LEU A 63 -14.11 11.44 5.29
C LEU A 63 -12.80 11.92 5.95
N SER A 64 -12.00 10.97 6.41
CA SER A 64 -10.65 11.22 6.91
C SER A 64 -9.65 11.46 5.76
N LYS A 65 -8.39 11.69 6.08
CA LYS A 65 -7.31 11.84 5.09
C LYS A 65 -6.96 10.56 4.33
N SER A 66 -7.42 9.38 4.81
CA SER A 66 -7.08 8.08 4.24
C SER A 66 -7.63 7.93 2.81
N GLU A 67 -6.81 7.38 1.91
CA GLU A 67 -7.16 7.00 0.54
C GLU A 67 -8.34 6.02 0.50
N VAL A 68 -8.43 5.13 1.48
CA VAL A 68 -9.56 4.20 1.66
C VAL A 68 -10.89 4.96 1.71
N GLN A 69 -10.92 6.07 2.46
CA GLN A 69 -12.13 6.88 2.56
C GLN A 69 -12.25 7.87 1.42
N GLN A 70 -11.16 8.55 1.07
CA GLN A 70 -11.16 9.58 0.04
C GLN A 70 -11.52 9.04 -1.36
N LEU A 71 -11.02 7.87 -1.72
CA LEU A 71 -11.32 7.20 -2.98
C LEU A 71 -12.31 6.05 -2.79
N GLY A 72 -12.02 5.12 -1.88
CA GLY A 72 -12.82 3.90 -1.71
C GLY A 72 -14.28 4.18 -1.38
N PHE A 73 -14.56 5.01 -0.36
CA PHE A 73 -15.94 5.33 0.04
C PHE A 73 -16.66 6.16 -1.03
N ARG A 74 -15.98 7.12 -1.66
CA ARG A 74 -16.58 7.94 -2.73
C ARG A 74 -16.99 7.09 -3.92
N ILE A 75 -16.11 6.23 -4.41
CA ILE A 75 -16.37 5.37 -5.56
C ILE A 75 -17.43 4.33 -5.22
N ALA A 76 -17.36 3.72 -4.03
CA ALA A 76 -18.37 2.78 -3.57
C ALA A 76 -19.78 3.42 -3.52
N LYS A 77 -19.89 4.67 -3.03
CA LYS A 77 -21.14 5.43 -3.04
C LYS A 77 -21.65 5.69 -4.47
N LEU A 78 -20.75 6.14 -5.37
CA LEU A 78 -21.12 6.45 -6.76
C LEU A 78 -21.57 5.21 -7.55
N CYS A 79 -20.99 4.05 -7.27
CA CYS A 79 -21.25 2.81 -8.00
C CYS A 79 -22.20 1.86 -7.27
N HIS A 80 -22.66 2.20 -6.06
CA HIS A 80 -23.40 1.28 -5.17
C HIS A 80 -22.63 -0.02 -4.90
N ALA A 81 -21.29 0.04 -4.91
CA ALA A 81 -20.41 -1.10 -4.74
C ALA A 81 -20.22 -1.44 -3.25
N LYS A 82 -19.93 -2.72 -2.98
CA LYS A 82 -19.51 -3.17 -1.65
C LYS A 82 -18.02 -2.97 -1.46
N ILE A 83 -17.60 -2.72 -0.21
CA ILE A 83 -16.21 -2.57 0.17
C ILE A 83 -15.74 -3.84 0.88
N TYR A 84 -14.54 -4.32 0.54
CA TYR A 84 -13.92 -5.51 1.11
C TYR A 84 -12.52 -5.16 1.60
N CYS A 85 -12.24 -5.51 2.85
CA CYS A 85 -10.91 -5.41 3.44
C CYS A 85 -10.08 -6.63 3.02
N ALA A 86 -8.86 -6.43 2.56
CA ALA A 86 -8.04 -7.53 2.05
C ALA A 86 -6.63 -7.60 2.62
N ASP A 87 -6.19 -6.61 3.42
CA ASP A 87 -4.86 -6.67 4.05
C ASP A 87 -4.79 -7.78 5.11
N ALA A 88 -3.68 -8.52 5.10
CA ALA A 88 -3.41 -9.58 6.05
C ALA A 88 -1.91 -9.77 6.24
N ARG A 89 -1.40 -9.35 7.40
CA ARG A 89 0.00 -9.63 7.78
C ARG A 89 0.16 -11.10 8.16
N GLY A 90 1.32 -11.68 7.80
CA GLY A 90 1.71 -13.03 8.21
C GLY A 90 2.35 -13.02 9.59
N THR A 91 2.38 -14.19 10.22
CA THR A 91 3.08 -14.42 11.50
C THR A 91 4.45 -15.07 11.31
N GLN A 92 4.87 -15.28 10.05
CA GLN A 92 6.13 -15.98 9.76
C GLN A 92 7.39 -15.09 9.89
N THR A 93 7.21 -13.83 10.23
CA THR A 93 8.28 -12.85 10.41
C THR A 93 8.76 -12.73 11.86
N ALA A 94 8.21 -13.53 12.80
CA ALA A 94 8.48 -13.36 14.23
C ALA A 94 9.98 -13.36 14.57
N ARG A 95 10.78 -14.24 13.95
CA ARG A 95 12.24 -14.28 14.16
C ARG A 95 12.94 -13.03 13.64
N ILE A 96 12.41 -12.43 12.60
CA ILE A 96 12.98 -11.24 11.95
C ILE A 96 12.46 -9.99 12.65
N GLU A 97 11.22 -10.02 13.13
CA GLU A 97 10.69 -9.00 14.03
C GLU A 97 11.50 -8.91 15.32
N GLU A 98 11.92 -10.06 15.91
CA GLU A 98 12.86 -10.10 17.04
C GLU A 98 14.21 -9.44 16.70
N LEU A 99 14.72 -9.62 15.50
CA LEU A 99 15.97 -9.02 15.04
C LEU A 99 15.86 -7.51 14.84
N LEU A 100 14.66 -7.02 14.57
CA LEU A 100 14.34 -5.61 14.32
C LEU A 100 13.70 -4.90 15.53
N GLU A 101 13.43 -5.60 16.64
CA GLU A 101 12.80 -5.01 17.84
C GLU A 101 13.78 -4.11 18.61
N ASP A 102 15.08 -4.35 18.51
CA ASP A 102 16.11 -3.59 19.26
C ASP A 102 17.11 -2.97 18.29
N ASP A 103 16.89 -1.71 17.94
CA ASP A 103 17.74 -0.91 17.07
C ASP A 103 19.13 -0.63 17.63
N SER A 104 19.37 -0.89 18.92
CA SER A 104 20.67 -0.79 19.56
C SER A 104 21.57 -2.01 19.30
N THR A 105 21.02 -3.10 18.79
CA THR A 105 21.80 -4.32 18.54
C THR A 105 22.70 -4.16 17.32
N LYS A 106 23.87 -4.79 17.39
CA LYS A 106 24.77 -4.84 16.24
C LYS A 106 24.12 -5.54 15.04
N GLN A 107 23.30 -6.56 15.27
CA GLN A 107 22.61 -7.28 14.21
C GLN A 107 21.62 -6.39 13.46
N TYR A 108 20.86 -5.56 14.19
CA TYR A 108 20.00 -4.56 13.56
C TYR A 108 20.80 -3.57 12.71
N GLN A 109 21.88 -3.02 13.27
CA GLN A 109 22.74 -2.07 12.57
C GLN A 109 23.37 -2.69 11.33
N ASP A 110 23.92 -3.91 11.44
CA ASP A 110 24.50 -4.65 10.32
C ASP A 110 23.45 -4.94 9.23
N PHE A 111 22.19 -5.20 9.62
CA PHE A 111 21.07 -5.41 8.69
C PHE A 111 20.71 -4.11 7.95
N GLU A 112 20.54 -2.99 8.66
CA GLU A 112 20.25 -1.70 8.05
C GLU A 112 21.40 -1.23 7.14
N GLU A 113 22.67 -1.42 7.59
CA GLU A 113 23.84 -1.09 6.78
C GLU A 113 23.95 -1.95 5.53
N SER A 114 23.45 -3.17 5.55
CA SER A 114 23.50 -4.09 4.40
C SER A 114 22.76 -3.51 3.17
N PHE A 115 21.76 -2.67 3.39
CA PHE A 115 21.05 -1.99 2.31
C PHE A 115 21.93 -0.90 1.68
N VAL A 116 22.52 -0.03 2.51
CA VAL A 116 23.32 1.12 2.05
C VAL A 116 24.65 0.68 1.41
N HIS A 117 25.28 -0.32 1.98
CA HIS A 117 26.60 -0.82 1.55
C HIS A 117 26.54 -2.05 0.65
N SER A 118 25.34 -2.47 0.23
CA SER A 118 25.20 -3.56 -0.74
C SER A 118 25.89 -3.19 -2.05
N PRO A 119 26.63 -4.12 -2.69
CA PRO A 119 27.27 -3.89 -3.99
C PRO A 119 26.30 -3.49 -5.10
N ASP A 120 25.04 -3.80 -4.95
CA ASP A 120 23.95 -3.48 -5.88
C ASP A 120 23.05 -2.33 -5.43
N SER A 121 23.43 -1.62 -4.34
CA SER A 121 22.69 -0.41 -3.90
C SER A 121 22.54 0.64 -5.00
N SER A 122 23.50 0.70 -5.95
CA SER A 122 23.40 1.57 -7.13
C SER A 122 22.29 1.19 -8.12
N LEU A 123 21.71 0.00 -7.99
CA LEU A 123 20.58 -0.46 -8.79
C LEU A 123 19.23 -0.10 -8.15
N TYR A 124 19.24 0.41 -6.91
CA TYR A 124 18.03 0.80 -6.23
C TYR A 124 17.28 1.87 -7.01
N PHE A 125 16.03 1.57 -7.31
CA PHE A 125 15.14 2.50 -7.98
C PHE A 125 14.49 3.42 -6.94
N GLU A 126 14.84 4.68 -6.95
CA GLU A 126 14.22 5.72 -6.14
C GLU A 126 13.27 6.54 -7.00
N ASP A 127 11.99 6.54 -6.62
CA ASP A 127 10.99 7.39 -7.26
C ASP A 127 10.80 8.69 -6.51
N GLN A 128 10.78 9.80 -7.28
CA GLN A 128 10.50 11.11 -6.71
C GLN A 128 9.02 11.46 -6.89
N PRO A 129 8.30 11.78 -5.79
CA PRO A 129 6.88 12.13 -5.88
C PRO A 129 6.64 13.35 -6.79
N ILE A 130 5.73 13.22 -7.76
CA ILE A 130 5.40 14.29 -8.70
C ILE A 130 4.10 15.04 -8.37
N PHE A 131 3.36 14.63 -7.34
CA PHE A 131 2.03 15.16 -7.03
C PHE A 131 2.01 16.65 -6.69
N LYS A 132 3.08 17.19 -6.06
CA LYS A 132 3.17 18.63 -5.77
C LYS A 132 3.22 19.49 -7.03
N GLN A 133 3.90 19.00 -8.05
CA GLN A 133 4.11 19.76 -9.30
C GLN A 133 3.00 19.49 -10.31
N LYS A 134 2.48 18.26 -10.37
CA LYS A 134 1.58 17.79 -11.42
C LYS A 134 0.19 17.40 -10.93
N GLY A 135 -0.03 17.31 -9.60
CA GLY A 135 -1.28 16.88 -9.00
C GLY A 135 -1.37 15.38 -8.73
N ILE A 136 -2.45 14.98 -8.04
CA ILE A 136 -2.66 13.61 -7.57
C ILE A 136 -2.92 12.64 -8.73
N LEU A 137 -3.71 13.03 -9.73
CA LEU A 137 -4.03 12.14 -10.85
C LEU A 137 -2.81 11.73 -11.68
N PRO A 138 -1.90 12.64 -12.07
CA PRO A 138 -0.65 12.26 -12.71
C PRO A 138 0.24 11.36 -11.84
N GLN A 139 0.29 11.59 -10.52
CA GLN A 139 1.00 10.71 -9.59
C GLN A 139 0.42 9.30 -9.60
N LEU A 140 -0.91 9.16 -9.54
CA LEU A 140 -1.55 7.83 -9.59
C LEU A 140 -1.31 7.12 -10.92
N ILE A 141 -1.32 7.85 -12.04
CA ILE A 141 -0.99 7.27 -13.35
C ILE A 141 0.46 6.79 -13.36
N HIS A 142 1.39 7.59 -12.87
CA HIS A 142 2.80 7.25 -12.78
C HIS A 142 3.05 5.99 -11.92
N LEU A 143 2.47 5.92 -10.72
CA LEU A 143 2.59 4.76 -9.84
C LEU A 143 1.95 3.48 -10.41
N ASN A 144 1.02 3.58 -11.36
CA ASN A 144 0.39 2.45 -12.02
C ASN A 144 1.00 2.14 -13.41
N ASP A 145 2.10 2.79 -13.78
CA ASP A 145 2.84 2.47 -15.00
C ASP A 145 3.56 1.13 -14.86
N PRO A 146 3.38 0.18 -15.80
CA PRO A 146 3.99 -1.15 -15.71
C PRO A 146 5.52 -1.14 -15.60
N GLU A 147 6.20 -0.21 -16.26
CA GLU A 147 7.67 -0.13 -16.18
C GLU A 147 8.13 0.47 -14.84
N HIS A 148 7.34 1.39 -14.28
CA HIS A 148 7.57 1.89 -12.94
C HIS A 148 7.41 0.77 -11.90
N ILE A 149 6.29 0.05 -11.93
CA ILE A 149 6.02 -1.10 -11.04
C ILE A 149 7.14 -2.14 -11.11
N LYS A 150 7.58 -2.48 -12.32
CA LYS A 150 8.66 -3.45 -12.52
C LYS A 150 9.98 -3.04 -11.88
N LYS A 151 10.33 -1.74 -11.96
CA LYS A 151 11.54 -1.20 -11.34
C LYS A 151 11.42 -1.21 -9.82
N ASP A 152 10.28 -0.77 -9.29
CA ASP A 152 10.02 -0.75 -7.84
C ASP A 152 10.04 -2.15 -7.24
N LEU A 153 9.44 -3.14 -7.91
CA LEU A 153 9.51 -4.55 -7.52
C LEU A 153 10.94 -5.10 -7.48
N GLY A 154 11.84 -4.58 -8.32
CA GLY A 154 13.26 -4.96 -8.32
C GLY A 154 13.96 -4.63 -6.99
N ASN A 155 13.51 -3.60 -6.29
CA ASN A 155 14.09 -3.18 -5.01
C ASN A 155 14.01 -4.26 -3.92
N TYR A 156 13.02 -5.15 -3.99
CA TYR A 156 12.86 -6.26 -3.04
C TYR A 156 13.83 -7.43 -3.27
N LEU A 157 14.67 -7.37 -4.30
CA LEU A 157 15.68 -8.38 -4.63
C LEU A 157 17.12 -7.89 -4.44
N ILE A 158 17.28 -6.70 -3.87
CA ILE A 158 18.59 -6.06 -3.60
C ILE A 158 18.69 -5.69 -2.12
N GLY A 159 19.84 -5.21 -1.71
CA GLY A 159 20.06 -4.77 -0.33
C GLY A 159 19.76 -5.86 0.68
N HIS A 160 18.76 -5.66 1.51
CA HIS A 160 18.35 -6.59 2.58
C HIS A 160 18.14 -8.03 2.12
N PHE A 161 17.69 -8.25 0.90
CA PHE A 161 17.51 -9.60 0.35
C PHE A 161 18.80 -10.45 0.40
N LYS A 162 19.95 -9.80 0.28
CA LYS A 162 21.27 -10.47 0.28
C LYS A 162 21.93 -10.54 1.65
N TYR A 163 21.29 -10.02 2.69
CA TYR A 163 21.84 -10.03 4.03
C TYR A 163 21.94 -11.45 4.60
N GLU A 164 23.08 -11.77 5.20
CA GLU A 164 23.35 -12.99 5.95
C GLU A 164 23.78 -12.59 7.36
N SER A 165 23.04 -13.03 8.40
CA SER A 165 23.45 -12.81 9.79
C SER A 165 24.64 -13.69 10.16
N ASP A 166 24.66 -14.90 9.59
CA ASP A 166 25.79 -15.85 9.62
C ASP A 166 26.07 -16.29 8.20
N LYS A 167 27.36 -16.57 7.90
CA LYS A 167 27.78 -16.97 6.56
C LYS A 167 26.99 -18.16 6.03
N GLY A 168 26.25 -17.95 4.93
CA GLY A 168 25.49 -18.98 4.23
C GLY A 168 24.09 -19.18 4.77
N ASP A 169 23.59 -18.33 5.68
CA ASP A 169 22.18 -18.31 6.03
C ASP A 169 21.36 -17.50 5.01
N TYR A 170 20.05 -17.51 5.15
CA TYR A 170 19.11 -16.85 4.25
C TYR A 170 18.32 -15.75 4.97
N THR A 171 18.91 -15.07 5.96
CA THR A 171 18.21 -14.08 6.81
C THR A 171 17.50 -13.03 5.96
N GLY A 172 18.16 -12.41 5.00
CA GLY A 172 17.58 -11.40 4.12
C GLY A 172 16.51 -11.96 3.18
N THR A 173 16.74 -13.14 2.61
CA THR A 173 15.76 -13.83 1.77
C THR A 173 14.52 -14.20 2.57
N ASP A 174 14.68 -14.70 3.80
CA ASP A 174 13.56 -15.03 4.70
C ASP A 174 12.81 -13.77 5.13
N PHE A 175 13.53 -12.67 5.35
CA PHE A 175 12.93 -11.37 5.64
C PHE A 175 12.00 -10.92 4.52
N GLU A 176 12.47 -10.83 3.29
CA GLU A 176 11.65 -10.34 2.18
C GLU A 176 10.52 -11.31 1.80
N SER A 177 10.79 -12.62 1.81
CA SER A 177 9.75 -13.61 1.53
C SER A 177 8.70 -13.69 2.64
N GLY A 178 9.09 -13.59 3.90
CA GLY A 178 8.18 -13.62 5.05
C GLY A 178 7.38 -12.33 5.22
N ARG A 179 8.01 -11.18 5.00
CA ARG A 179 7.41 -9.85 5.17
C ARG A 179 6.56 -9.43 3.97
N TRP A 180 7.21 -9.26 2.81
CA TRP A 180 6.58 -8.63 1.65
C TRP A 180 5.83 -9.63 0.77
N PHE A 181 6.49 -10.68 0.30
CA PHE A 181 5.85 -11.68 -0.57
C PHE A 181 4.70 -12.40 0.13
N ASN A 182 4.88 -12.82 1.38
CA ASN A 182 3.82 -13.50 2.13
C ASN A 182 2.59 -12.61 2.32
N ARG A 183 2.78 -11.31 2.67
CA ARG A 183 1.69 -10.34 2.81
C ARG A 183 0.95 -10.16 1.47
N ASN A 184 1.67 -9.99 0.36
CA ASN A 184 1.07 -9.82 -0.96
C ASN A 184 0.29 -11.05 -1.42
N LEU A 185 0.80 -12.26 -1.21
CA LEU A 185 0.08 -13.49 -1.50
C LEU A 185 -1.21 -13.62 -0.67
N ARG A 186 -1.20 -13.20 0.59
CA ARG A 186 -2.40 -13.16 1.45
C ARG A 186 -3.41 -12.14 0.96
N ILE A 187 -2.96 -10.94 0.59
CA ILE A 187 -3.81 -9.90 -0.03
C ILE A 187 -4.45 -10.45 -1.30
N PHE A 188 -3.66 -11.01 -2.20
CA PHE A 188 -4.16 -11.61 -3.44
C PHE A 188 -5.18 -12.71 -3.16
N ARG A 189 -4.94 -13.58 -2.19
CA ARG A 189 -5.90 -14.60 -1.77
C ARG A 189 -7.20 -14.00 -1.23
N ASN A 190 -7.14 -12.89 -0.51
CA ASN A 190 -8.32 -12.20 -0.02
C ASN A 190 -9.11 -11.52 -1.15
N ILE A 191 -8.42 -10.95 -2.15
CA ILE A 191 -9.06 -10.44 -3.37
C ILE A 191 -9.83 -11.56 -4.07
N GLN A 192 -9.26 -12.77 -4.19
CA GLN A 192 -9.93 -13.93 -4.79
C GLN A 192 -11.16 -14.42 -4.00
N ARG A 193 -11.29 -14.04 -2.72
CA ARG A 193 -12.48 -14.35 -1.88
C ARG A 193 -13.63 -13.37 -2.10
N THR A 194 -13.44 -12.31 -2.87
CA THR A 194 -14.55 -11.44 -3.29
C THR A 194 -15.61 -12.29 -3.97
N PRO A 195 -16.92 -12.02 -3.77
CA PRO A 195 -17.98 -12.83 -4.34
C PRO A 195 -17.84 -13.01 -5.86
N LYS A 196 -18.05 -14.24 -6.34
CA LYS A 196 -17.96 -14.56 -7.79
C LYS A 196 -18.94 -13.76 -8.67
N SER A 197 -19.93 -13.13 -8.06
CA SER A 197 -20.84 -12.18 -8.74
C SER A 197 -20.18 -10.84 -9.06
N ALA A 198 -19.12 -10.46 -8.34
CA ALA A 198 -18.35 -9.24 -8.65
C ALA A 198 -17.47 -9.52 -9.87
N ARG A 199 -17.77 -8.84 -10.97
CA ARG A 199 -17.04 -8.99 -12.25
C ARG A 199 -16.01 -7.90 -12.47
N ARG A 200 -16.22 -6.74 -11.84
CA ARG A 200 -15.33 -5.59 -11.91
C ARG A 200 -14.91 -5.21 -10.51
N ILE A 201 -13.68 -5.50 -10.19
CA ILE A 201 -13.10 -5.24 -8.88
C ILE A 201 -12.11 -4.08 -9.04
N LEU A 202 -12.31 -3.02 -8.27
CA LEU A 202 -11.33 -1.95 -8.12
C LEU A 202 -10.53 -2.18 -6.85
N VAL A 203 -9.21 -2.24 -6.98
CA VAL A 203 -8.29 -2.45 -5.86
C VAL A 203 -7.62 -1.12 -5.53
N ILE A 204 -7.60 -0.74 -4.25
CA ILE A 204 -6.99 0.49 -3.73
C ILE A 204 -6.01 0.08 -2.62
N PHE A 205 -4.73 0.10 -2.96
CA PHE A 205 -3.63 -0.31 -2.09
C PHE A 205 -2.46 0.67 -2.25
N GLY A 206 -1.57 0.72 -1.24
CA GLY A 206 -0.30 1.40 -1.36
C GLY A 206 0.55 0.84 -2.51
N ALA A 207 1.34 1.70 -3.16
CA ALA A 207 2.15 1.34 -4.32
C ALA A 207 3.09 0.16 -4.07
N ALA A 208 3.58 0.01 -2.83
CA ALA A 208 4.45 -1.10 -2.42
C ALA A 208 3.79 -2.50 -2.46
N HIS A 209 2.53 -2.62 -2.87
CA HIS A 209 1.79 -3.88 -2.98
C HIS A 209 1.49 -4.31 -4.42
N MET A 210 2.05 -3.62 -5.40
CA MET A 210 1.81 -3.89 -6.81
C MET A 210 2.75 -4.93 -7.38
#